data_d599960efe8f8e363b101b7975579b24
#
_entry.id   d599960efe8f8e363b101b7975579b24
#
_cell.length_a   1.000
_cell.length_b   1.000
_cell.length_c   1.000
_cell.angle_alpha   90.00
_cell.angle_beta   90.00
_cell.angle_gamma   90.00
#
_symmetry.space_group_name_H-M   'P 1'
#
loop_
_entity.id
_entity.type
_entity.pdbx_description
1 polymer ?
#
loop_
_entity_poly.entity_id
_entity_poly.type
_entity_poly.pdbx_seq_one_letter_code
_entity_poly.pdbx_strand_id
1 'polypeptide(L)'
;MSDKKDFLKRQDMFNGLSDEELSKVAALCTETSYKEGDVILNIKDATDNFYLIRDGTVQIITNPDVLEVKPELANSVLVTLGKGQSFGEMGLVDRGARSATVRAASDTELYAINCEDFLALCYEDTHLGFLVMRNIAADLSFKLRYRNLI
;
A
#
# COMPACT_ATOMS: atom_id res chain seq x y z
N MET A 1 10.34 -14.80 -12.01
CA MET A 1 11.26 -13.64 -12.10
C MET A 1 10.66 -12.53 -12.94
N SER A 2 10.48 -12.77 -14.22
CA SER A 2 9.86 -11.78 -15.09
C SER A 2 8.47 -11.41 -14.65
N ASP A 3 7.68 -12.36 -14.12
CA ASP A 3 6.32 -12.10 -13.69
C ASP A 3 6.24 -11.08 -12.56
N LYS A 4 7.13 -11.17 -11.59
CA LYS A 4 7.18 -10.22 -10.48
C LYS A 4 7.55 -8.83 -10.98
N LYS A 5 8.60 -8.71 -11.79
CA LYS A 5 9.03 -7.43 -12.35
C LYS A 5 7.96 -6.85 -13.26
N ASP A 6 7.31 -7.66 -14.08
CA ASP A 6 6.24 -7.20 -14.95
C ASP A 6 5.06 -6.67 -14.16
N PHE A 7 4.73 -7.34 -13.05
CA PHE A 7 3.69 -6.86 -12.15
C PHE A 7 4.08 -5.51 -11.54
N LEU A 8 5.30 -5.39 -11.01
CA LEU A 8 5.78 -4.16 -10.39
C LEU A 8 5.81 -3.00 -11.40
N LYS A 9 6.23 -3.28 -12.61
CA LYS A 9 6.31 -2.27 -13.67
C LYS A 9 4.95 -1.62 -13.96
N ARG A 10 3.87 -2.35 -13.76
CA ARG A 10 2.52 -1.85 -14.01
C ARG A 10 1.91 -1.09 -12.84
N GLN A 11 2.61 -1.03 -11.70
CA GLN A 11 2.13 -0.29 -10.54
C GLN A 11 2.45 1.19 -10.69
N ASP A 12 1.45 2.04 -10.45
CA ASP A 12 1.62 3.49 -10.58
C ASP A 12 2.76 4.01 -9.70
N MET A 13 2.92 3.44 -8.52
CA MET A 13 3.94 3.89 -7.58
C MET A 13 5.37 3.65 -8.11
N PHE A 14 5.54 2.72 -9.05
CA PHE A 14 6.84 2.41 -9.64
C PHE A 14 7.00 2.93 -11.07
N ASN A 15 6.10 3.78 -11.50
CA ASN A 15 6.15 4.35 -12.83
C ASN A 15 7.46 5.11 -13.06
N GLY A 16 8.13 4.81 -14.17
CA GLY A 16 9.37 5.47 -14.54
C GLY A 16 10.64 4.77 -14.07
N LEU A 17 10.53 3.74 -13.23
CA LEU A 17 11.70 2.99 -12.79
C LEU A 17 12.32 2.19 -13.93
N SER A 18 13.65 2.13 -13.95
CA SER A 18 14.39 1.31 -14.91
C SER A 18 14.22 -0.16 -14.55
N ASP A 19 14.60 -1.03 -15.48
CA ASP A 19 14.56 -2.47 -15.27
C ASP A 19 15.46 -2.88 -14.11
N GLU A 20 16.62 -2.25 -13.98
CA GLU A 20 17.53 -2.49 -12.87
C GLU A 20 16.93 -2.06 -11.54
N GLU A 21 16.27 -0.90 -11.52
CA GLU A 21 15.60 -0.40 -10.31
C GLU A 21 14.44 -1.31 -9.91
N LEU A 22 13.68 -1.78 -10.89
CA LEU A 22 12.59 -2.74 -10.62
C LEU A 22 13.11 -4.04 -10.03
N SER A 23 14.28 -4.49 -10.46
CA SER A 23 14.91 -5.68 -9.87
C SER A 23 15.24 -5.48 -8.40
N LYS A 24 15.68 -4.29 -8.03
CA LYS A 24 15.96 -3.97 -6.61
C LYS A 24 14.69 -4.00 -5.78
N VAL A 25 13.59 -3.48 -6.31
CA VAL A 25 12.28 -3.53 -5.62
C VAL A 25 11.81 -4.99 -5.50
N ALA A 26 11.92 -5.75 -6.59
CA ALA A 26 11.50 -7.15 -6.60
C ALA A 26 12.21 -7.97 -5.54
N ALA A 27 13.48 -7.67 -5.28
CA ALA A 27 14.26 -8.38 -4.25
C ALA A 27 13.72 -8.16 -2.84
N LEU A 28 12.96 -7.09 -2.60
CA LEU A 28 12.38 -6.79 -1.30
C LEU A 28 10.97 -7.36 -1.14
N CYS A 29 10.35 -7.84 -2.21
CA CYS A 29 8.99 -8.36 -2.18
C CYS A 29 8.94 -9.76 -1.58
N THR A 30 8.04 -9.96 -0.63
CA THR A 30 7.73 -11.27 -0.05
C THR A 30 6.30 -11.63 -0.41
N GLU A 31 6.08 -12.84 -0.93
CA GLU A 31 4.73 -13.30 -1.23
C GLU A 31 4.02 -13.68 0.06
N THR A 32 2.77 -13.26 0.18
CA THR A 32 1.94 -13.62 1.32
C THR A 32 0.49 -13.79 0.86
N SER A 33 -0.25 -14.63 1.58
CA SER A 33 -1.63 -14.97 1.26
C SER A 33 -2.51 -14.87 2.49
N TYR A 34 -3.75 -14.47 2.27
CA TYR A 34 -4.75 -14.36 3.32
C TYR A 34 -6.06 -14.99 2.84
N LYS A 35 -6.80 -15.57 3.76
CA LYS A 35 -8.11 -16.13 3.50
C LYS A 35 -9.17 -15.05 3.68
N GLU A 36 -10.28 -15.21 2.98
CA GLU A 36 -11.43 -14.32 3.17
C GLU A 36 -11.75 -14.15 4.66
N GLY A 37 -11.87 -12.90 5.10
CA GLY A 37 -12.16 -12.55 6.48
C GLY A 37 -10.94 -12.29 7.35
N ASP A 38 -9.75 -12.68 6.91
CA ASP A 38 -8.52 -12.44 7.69
C ASP A 38 -8.22 -10.95 7.77
N VAL A 39 -7.74 -10.53 8.94
CA VAL A 39 -7.23 -9.16 9.14
C VAL A 39 -5.78 -9.13 8.68
N ILE A 40 -5.48 -8.25 7.72
CA ILE A 40 -4.13 -8.09 7.18
C ILE A 40 -3.37 -7.03 7.96
N LEU A 41 -4.01 -5.88 8.18
CA LEU A 41 -3.47 -4.81 9.01
C LEU A 41 -4.49 -4.43 10.06
N ASN A 42 -4.04 -4.35 11.31
CA ASN A 42 -4.86 -3.84 12.37
C ASN A 42 -4.34 -2.45 12.75
N ILE A 43 -5.26 -1.53 13.00
CA ILE A 43 -4.92 -0.15 13.35
C ILE A 43 -3.98 -0.05 14.54
N LYS A 44 -4.04 -1.03 15.45
CA LYS A 44 -3.22 -1.04 16.66
C LYS A 44 -1.85 -1.68 16.47
N ASP A 45 -1.64 -2.33 15.34
CA ASP A 45 -0.39 -3.02 15.07
C ASP A 45 0.66 -2.05 14.55
N ALA A 46 1.88 -2.16 15.09
CA ALA A 46 3.02 -1.45 14.55
C ALA A 46 3.52 -2.26 13.35
N THR A 47 2.80 -2.14 12.24
CA THR A 47 3.21 -2.85 11.03
C THR A 47 4.10 -1.97 10.20
N ASP A 48 5.19 -2.56 9.76
CA ASP A 48 6.20 -1.87 8.99
C ASP A 48 6.17 -2.23 7.52
N ASN A 49 5.09 -2.84 7.07
CA ASN A 49 4.95 -3.26 5.68
C ASN A 49 3.93 -2.44 4.93
N PHE A 50 4.15 -2.29 3.63
CA PHE A 50 3.08 -1.94 2.71
C PHE A 50 2.88 -3.11 1.74
N TYR A 51 1.76 -3.12 1.03
CA TYR A 51 1.31 -4.28 0.28
C TYR A 51 0.84 -3.90 -1.10
N LEU A 52 1.12 -4.80 -2.05
CA LEU A 52 0.62 -4.71 -3.43
C LEU A 52 -0.29 -5.91 -3.66
N ILE A 53 -1.50 -5.68 -4.16
CA ILE A 53 -2.48 -6.74 -4.35
C ILE A 53 -2.22 -7.43 -5.69
N ARG A 54 -1.84 -8.71 -5.63
CA ARG A 54 -1.62 -9.54 -6.81
C ARG A 54 -2.93 -10.13 -7.32
N ASP A 55 -3.79 -10.54 -6.39
CA ASP A 55 -5.06 -11.17 -6.70
C ASP A 55 -5.97 -11.06 -5.49
N GLY A 56 -7.27 -11.02 -5.73
CA GLY A 56 -8.26 -10.90 -4.67
C GLY A 56 -8.63 -9.46 -4.36
N THR A 57 -9.33 -9.27 -3.25
CA THR A 57 -9.84 -7.96 -2.84
C THR A 57 -9.66 -7.77 -1.34
N VAL A 58 -9.46 -6.53 -0.94
CA VAL A 58 -9.39 -6.15 0.48
C VAL A 58 -10.34 -5.00 0.76
N GLN A 59 -10.76 -4.89 2.01
CA GLN A 59 -11.63 -3.81 2.48
C GLN A 59 -10.91 -3.00 3.53
N ILE A 60 -10.96 -1.68 3.39
CA ILE A 60 -10.44 -0.75 4.38
C ILE A 60 -11.60 -0.35 5.28
N ILE A 61 -11.42 -0.58 6.58
CA ILE A 61 -12.49 -0.43 7.57
C ILE A 61 -12.08 0.63 8.58
N THR A 62 -12.96 1.59 8.83
CA THR A 62 -12.71 2.63 9.83
C THR A 62 -12.68 2.06 11.24
N ASN A 63 -11.88 2.71 12.06
CA ASN A 63 -11.88 2.48 13.50
C ASN A 63 -12.33 3.78 14.17
N PRO A 64 -13.43 3.75 14.92
CA PRO A 64 -13.97 4.96 15.54
C PRO A 64 -13.05 5.58 16.59
N ASP A 65 -12.11 4.80 17.15
CA ASP A 65 -11.17 5.32 18.14
C ASP A 65 -10.13 6.25 17.54
N VAL A 66 -9.95 6.21 16.21
CA VAL A 66 -8.93 7.00 15.53
C VAL A 66 -9.54 8.13 14.70
N LEU A 67 -10.67 7.85 14.05
CA LEU A 67 -11.38 8.83 13.25
C LEU A 67 -12.64 9.24 14.01
N GLU A 68 -12.92 10.54 14.06
CA GLU A 68 -14.17 11.05 14.64
C GLU A 68 -15.32 10.72 13.69
N VAL A 69 -15.70 9.45 13.64
CA VAL A 69 -16.83 9.00 12.84
C VAL A 69 -18.00 8.71 13.74
N LYS A 70 -19.19 8.87 13.17
CA LYS A 70 -20.41 8.56 13.90
C LYS A 70 -20.42 7.08 14.25
N PRO A 71 -20.94 6.71 15.44
CA PRO A 71 -20.97 5.32 15.87
C PRO A 71 -21.62 4.37 14.87
N GLU A 72 -22.63 4.83 14.15
CA GLU A 72 -23.29 4.00 13.13
C GLU A 72 -22.41 3.70 11.92
N LEU A 73 -21.32 4.45 11.76
CA LEU A 73 -20.35 4.23 10.69
C LEU A 73 -19.12 3.48 11.18
N ALA A 74 -19.06 3.16 12.47
CA ALA A 74 -17.94 2.41 13.05
C ALA A 74 -17.84 1.05 12.35
N ASN A 75 -16.61 0.67 11.96
CA ASN A 75 -16.33 -0.56 11.24
C ASN A 75 -16.99 -0.64 9.86
N SER A 76 -17.44 0.50 9.34
CA SER A 76 -17.95 0.55 7.97
C SER A 76 -16.82 0.43 6.97
N VAL A 77 -17.09 -0.23 5.87
CA VAL A 77 -16.14 -0.32 4.76
C VAL A 77 -16.02 1.04 4.11
N LEU A 78 -14.80 1.62 4.13
CA LEU A 78 -14.53 2.90 3.47
C LEU A 78 -14.27 2.70 1.99
N VAL A 79 -13.51 1.66 1.65
CA VAL A 79 -13.13 1.41 0.26
C VAL A 79 -12.78 -0.06 0.08
N THR A 80 -13.03 -0.58 -1.11
CA THR A 80 -12.60 -1.90 -1.52
C THR A 80 -11.50 -1.73 -2.56
N LEU A 81 -10.38 -2.40 -2.35
CA LEU A 81 -9.25 -2.39 -3.27
C LEU A 81 -9.05 -3.78 -3.87
N GLY A 82 -8.56 -3.83 -5.09
CA GLY A 82 -8.36 -5.07 -5.81
C GLY A 82 -7.01 -5.14 -6.51
N LYS A 83 -6.90 -6.11 -7.41
CA LYS A 83 -5.68 -6.40 -8.16
C LYS A 83 -5.07 -5.14 -8.76
N GLY A 84 -3.79 -4.96 -8.56
CA GLY A 84 -3.04 -3.83 -9.08
C GLY A 84 -3.06 -2.59 -8.19
N GLN A 85 -3.74 -2.65 -7.06
CA GLN A 85 -3.77 -1.54 -6.11
C GLN A 85 -2.89 -1.86 -4.91
N SER A 86 -2.56 -0.82 -4.14
CA SER A 86 -1.68 -0.95 -2.98
C SER A 86 -2.34 -0.37 -1.74
N PHE A 87 -1.84 -0.76 -0.58
CA PHE A 87 -2.27 -0.16 0.68
C PHE A 87 -1.11 -0.19 1.69
N GLY A 88 -1.18 0.72 2.65
CA GLY A 88 -0.15 0.84 3.67
C GLY A 88 1.05 1.68 3.26
N GLU A 89 1.09 2.20 2.02
CA GLU A 89 2.20 2.97 1.50
C GLU A 89 2.36 4.33 2.16
N MET A 90 1.35 4.82 2.87
CA MET A 90 1.49 6.06 3.63
C MET A 90 2.53 5.92 4.74
N GLY A 91 2.80 4.71 5.18
CA GLY A 91 3.87 4.45 6.13
C GLY A 91 5.26 4.81 5.62
N LEU A 92 5.42 4.90 4.30
CA LEU A 92 6.68 5.35 3.70
C LEU A 92 6.86 6.86 3.85
N VAL A 93 5.77 7.60 3.96
CA VAL A 93 5.79 9.05 3.95
C VAL A 93 5.88 9.63 5.36
N ASP A 94 4.97 9.26 6.24
CA ASP A 94 4.89 9.89 7.55
C ASP A 94 5.22 8.97 8.73
N ARG A 95 5.33 7.67 8.50
CA ARG A 95 5.62 6.68 9.55
C ARG A 95 4.61 6.74 10.71
N GLY A 96 3.45 7.31 10.45
CA GLY A 96 2.42 7.46 11.45
C GLY A 96 1.67 6.17 11.76
N ALA A 97 0.79 6.24 12.75
CA ALA A 97 -0.09 5.12 13.11
C ALA A 97 -1.06 4.82 11.98
N ARG A 98 -1.47 3.57 11.87
CA ARG A 98 -2.47 3.17 10.89
C ARG A 98 -3.80 3.86 11.21
N SER A 99 -4.44 4.40 10.20
CA SER A 99 -5.73 5.08 10.33
C SER A 99 -6.93 4.14 10.14
N ALA A 100 -6.68 2.91 9.72
CA ALA A 100 -7.76 1.95 9.46
C ALA A 100 -7.26 0.52 9.54
N THR A 101 -8.19 -0.40 9.67
CA THR A 101 -7.94 -1.83 9.60
C THR A 101 -8.17 -2.29 8.16
N VAL A 102 -7.36 -3.23 7.69
CA VAL A 102 -7.51 -3.81 6.35
C VAL A 102 -7.80 -5.29 6.50
N ARG A 103 -8.87 -5.74 5.87
CA ARG A 103 -9.35 -7.12 5.94
C ARG A 103 -9.46 -7.70 4.52
N ALA A 104 -9.14 -8.98 4.38
CA ALA A 104 -9.34 -9.68 3.12
C ALA A 104 -10.83 -9.88 2.87
N ALA A 105 -11.35 -9.37 1.76
CA ALA A 105 -12.75 -9.53 1.38
C ALA A 105 -12.96 -10.82 0.57
N SER A 106 -11.89 -11.41 0.09
CA SER A 106 -11.85 -12.70 -0.61
C SER A 106 -10.48 -13.29 -0.32
N ASP A 107 -10.26 -14.52 -0.78
CA ASP A 107 -8.90 -15.09 -0.70
C ASP A 107 -7.98 -14.17 -1.52
N THR A 108 -6.90 -13.73 -0.90
CA THR A 108 -6.07 -12.65 -1.43
C THR A 108 -4.60 -13.03 -1.43
N GLU A 109 -3.91 -12.68 -2.51
CA GLU A 109 -2.47 -12.85 -2.64
C GLU A 109 -1.83 -11.48 -2.75
N LEU A 110 -0.79 -11.24 -1.96
CA LEU A 110 -0.12 -9.96 -1.86
C LEU A 110 1.38 -10.11 -2.03
N TYR A 111 2.03 -9.02 -2.45
CA TYR A 111 3.44 -8.81 -2.18
C TYR A 111 3.53 -7.88 -0.97
N ALA A 112 4.29 -8.30 0.03
CA ALA A 112 4.58 -7.47 1.19
C ALA A 112 5.98 -6.89 1.04
N ILE A 113 6.14 -5.61 1.33
CA ILE A 113 7.43 -4.93 1.29
C ILE A 113 7.61 -4.21 2.62
N ASN A 114 8.75 -4.46 3.29
CA ASN A 114 9.07 -3.80 4.54
C ASN A 114 9.38 -2.33 4.28
N CYS A 115 8.73 -1.43 5.00
CA CYS A 115 8.88 0.01 4.79
C CYS A 115 10.30 0.51 5.07
N GLU A 116 10.92 0.02 6.15
CA GLU A 116 12.29 0.44 6.48
C GLU A 116 13.29 0.00 5.43
N ASP A 117 13.17 -1.23 4.96
CA ASP A 117 14.04 -1.75 3.90
C ASP A 117 13.84 -0.97 2.62
N PHE A 118 12.59 -0.63 2.30
CA PHE A 118 12.30 0.13 1.10
C PHE A 118 12.83 1.57 1.19
N LEU A 119 12.68 2.20 2.35
CA LEU A 119 13.24 3.55 2.57
C LEU A 119 14.76 3.53 2.46
N ALA A 120 15.41 2.50 3.01
CA ALA A 120 16.85 2.35 2.86
C ALA A 120 17.25 2.27 1.39
N LEU A 121 16.49 1.54 0.59
CA LEU A 121 16.70 1.46 -0.86
C LEU A 121 16.53 2.84 -1.51
N CYS A 122 15.54 3.61 -1.09
CA CYS A 122 15.31 4.96 -1.62
C CYS A 122 16.50 5.90 -1.33
N TYR A 123 17.13 5.76 -0.18
CA TYR A 123 18.31 6.56 0.15
C TYR A 123 19.55 6.10 -0.61
N GLU A 124 19.67 4.81 -0.87
CA GLU A 124 20.76 4.23 -1.61
C GLU A 124 20.68 4.53 -3.10
N ASP A 125 19.48 4.43 -3.65
CA ASP A 125 19.20 4.73 -5.06
C ASP A 125 18.24 5.92 -5.08
N THR A 126 18.82 7.12 -5.13
CA THR A 126 18.03 8.35 -4.99
C THR A 126 17.14 8.62 -6.21
N HIS A 127 17.51 8.14 -7.39
CA HIS A 127 16.64 8.24 -8.56
C HIS A 127 15.37 7.42 -8.34
N LEU A 128 15.50 6.19 -7.88
CA LEU A 128 14.37 5.34 -7.51
C LEU A 128 13.53 6.01 -6.42
N GLY A 129 14.19 6.46 -5.37
CA GLY A 129 13.51 7.09 -4.23
C GLY A 129 12.73 8.33 -4.65
N PHE A 130 13.33 9.18 -5.47
CA PHE A 130 12.65 10.38 -5.97
C PHE A 130 11.39 10.01 -6.76
N LEU A 131 11.51 9.06 -7.68
CA LEU A 131 10.38 8.68 -8.53
C LEU A 131 9.24 8.07 -7.73
N VAL A 132 9.55 7.20 -6.78
CA VAL A 132 8.52 6.59 -5.94
C VAL A 132 7.80 7.65 -5.12
N MET A 133 8.54 8.53 -4.46
CA MET A 133 7.92 9.59 -3.64
C MET A 133 7.12 10.56 -4.49
N ARG A 134 7.59 10.89 -5.69
CA ARG A 134 6.86 11.72 -6.63
C ARG A 134 5.55 11.05 -7.07
N ASN A 135 5.61 9.75 -7.33
CA ASN A 135 4.42 9.00 -7.76
C ASN A 135 3.38 8.92 -6.64
N ILE A 136 3.83 8.73 -5.40
CA ILE A 136 2.92 8.74 -4.23
C ILE A 136 2.30 10.13 -4.07
N ALA A 137 3.10 11.18 -4.18
CA ALA A 137 2.61 12.55 -4.06
C ALA A 137 1.62 12.88 -5.17
N ALA A 138 1.88 12.42 -6.39
CA ALA A 138 0.97 12.63 -7.52
C ALA A 138 -0.39 11.96 -7.28
N ASP A 139 -0.37 10.75 -6.75
CA ASP A 139 -1.61 10.03 -6.43
C ASP A 139 -2.42 10.75 -5.35
N LEU A 140 -1.75 11.24 -4.30
CA LEU A 140 -2.39 12.02 -3.25
C LEU A 140 -2.95 13.32 -3.80
N SER A 141 -2.19 14.01 -4.64
CA SER A 141 -2.62 15.25 -5.28
C SER A 141 -3.89 15.03 -6.09
N PHE A 142 -3.91 13.95 -6.88
CA PHE A 142 -5.09 13.59 -7.67
C PHE A 142 -6.30 13.37 -6.78
N LYS A 143 -6.14 12.57 -5.72
CA LYS A 143 -7.24 12.24 -4.79
C LYS A 143 -7.79 13.49 -4.11
N LEU A 144 -6.91 14.40 -3.71
CA LEU A 144 -7.34 15.65 -3.06
C LEU A 144 -8.13 16.54 -4.01
N ARG A 145 -7.66 16.69 -5.24
CA ARG A 145 -8.35 17.53 -6.25
C ARG A 145 -9.73 16.99 -6.57
N TYR A 146 -9.83 15.70 -6.80
CA TYR A 146 -11.09 15.09 -7.24
C TYR A 146 -12.08 14.87 -6.11
N ARG A 147 -11.65 15.03 -4.87
CA ARG A 147 -12.54 15.00 -3.71
C ARG A 147 -12.85 16.40 -3.19
N ASN A 148 -12.41 17.44 -3.87
CA ASN A 148 -12.63 18.83 -3.50
C ASN A 148 -12.13 19.16 -2.08
N LEU A 149 -10.97 18.60 -1.71
CA LEU A 149 -10.40 18.83 -0.40
C LEU A 149 -9.37 19.97 -0.38
N ILE A 150 -9.15 20.59 -1.55
CA ILE A 150 -8.25 21.75 -1.67
C ILE A 150 -8.88 22.81 -2.55
#